data_e1a979c2361e027a6d8edeac388ac6d6
#
_entry.id   e1a979c2361e027a6d8edeac388ac6d6
#
_cell.length_a   1.000
_cell.length_b   1.000
_cell.length_c   1.000
_cell.angle_alpha   90.00
_cell.angle_beta   90.00
_cell.angle_gamma   90.00
#
_symmetry.space_group_name_H-M   'P 1'
#
loop_
_entity.id
_entity.type
_entity.pdbx_description
1 polymer ?
#
loop_
_entity_poly.entity_id
_entity_poly.type
_entity_poly.pdbx_seq_one_letter_code
_entity_poly.pdbx_strand_id
1 'polypeptide(L)'
;FFCGTEHTAMNAESFDGLSGDLQDAVMESSYLTQVHVQAANEAALVNTVGQSDPMLPNTIFAQNNVRNVFLPDSEIKMAEEMCSPEFQPQLWEQWRERINGWAGGIDTYQDIYNEVRTNTHTLAENVEPRRWWKA
;
A
#
# COMPACT_ATOMS: atom_id res chain seq x y z
N PHE A 1 -0.31 -5.54 13.58
CA PHE A 1 0.05 -4.82 12.33
C PHE A 1 -1.01 -5.07 11.29
N PHE A 2 -1.70 -4.06 10.89
CA PHE A 2 -2.63 -4.16 9.77
C PHE A 2 -2.36 -2.97 8.85
N CYS A 3 -1.87 -3.25 7.64
CA CYS A 3 -1.80 -2.28 6.56
C CYS A 3 -2.78 -2.75 5.49
N GLY A 4 -3.92 -2.07 5.39
CA GLY A 4 -4.90 -2.31 4.35
C GLY A 4 -4.55 -1.49 3.12
N THR A 5 -4.43 -2.14 1.98
CA THR A 5 -4.45 -1.46 0.68
C THR A 5 -5.84 -1.57 0.09
N GLU A 6 -6.42 -0.44 -0.28
CA GLU A 6 -7.71 -0.40 -0.96
C GLU A 6 -7.49 -0.39 -2.46
N HIS A 7 -8.21 -1.24 -3.17
CA HIS A 7 -8.11 -1.35 -4.62
C HIS A 7 -9.48 -1.15 -5.26
N THR A 8 -9.50 -0.36 -6.32
CA THR A 8 -10.64 -0.34 -7.24
C THR A 8 -10.24 -1.09 -8.49
N ALA A 9 -10.99 -2.12 -8.85
CA ALA A 9 -10.73 -2.94 -10.02
C ALA A 9 -11.93 -2.93 -10.97
N MET A 10 -11.66 -2.96 -12.25
CA MET A 10 -12.65 -3.08 -13.31
C MET A 10 -12.29 -4.26 -14.20
N ASN A 11 -13.29 -4.96 -14.74
CA ASN A 11 -13.06 -6.01 -15.72
C ASN A 11 -12.40 -5.42 -16.98
N ALA A 12 -11.34 -6.06 -17.48
CA ALA A 12 -10.57 -5.56 -18.61
C ALA A 12 -11.42 -5.43 -19.89
N GLU A 13 -12.22 -6.43 -20.24
CA GLU A 13 -13.09 -6.38 -21.42
C GLU A 13 -14.10 -5.23 -21.34
N SER A 14 -14.63 -4.98 -20.13
CA SER A 14 -15.54 -3.86 -19.90
C SER A 14 -14.85 -2.51 -20.07
N PHE A 15 -13.60 -2.39 -19.63
CA PHE A 15 -12.81 -1.18 -19.82
C PHE A 15 -12.43 -0.98 -21.29
N ASP A 16 -11.96 -2.03 -21.97
CA ASP A 16 -11.56 -1.99 -23.37
C ASP A 16 -12.75 -1.71 -24.31
N GLY A 17 -13.96 -2.06 -23.89
CA GLY A 17 -15.22 -1.75 -24.61
C GLY A 17 -15.66 -0.28 -24.49
N LEU A 18 -15.04 0.52 -23.65
CA LEU A 18 -15.33 1.95 -23.56
C LEU A 18 -14.67 2.73 -24.70
N SER A 19 -15.27 3.85 -25.08
CA SER A 19 -14.58 4.82 -25.96
C SER A 19 -13.35 5.42 -25.26
N GLY A 20 -12.35 5.88 -26.02
CA GLY A 20 -11.14 6.46 -25.47
C GLY A 20 -11.39 7.58 -24.45
N ASP A 21 -12.36 8.46 -24.74
CA ASP A 21 -12.73 9.53 -23.80
C ASP A 21 -13.29 9.01 -22.48
N LEU A 22 -14.03 7.89 -22.52
CA LEU A 22 -14.55 7.25 -21.31
C LEU A 22 -13.48 6.49 -20.55
N GLN A 23 -12.54 5.85 -21.24
CA GLN A 23 -11.37 5.24 -20.62
C GLN A 23 -10.54 6.31 -19.88
N ASP A 24 -10.27 7.43 -20.52
CA ASP A 24 -9.57 8.56 -19.91
C ASP A 24 -10.33 9.11 -18.68
N ALA A 25 -11.66 9.22 -18.76
CA ALA A 25 -12.46 9.67 -17.64
C ALA A 25 -12.42 8.71 -16.45
N VAL A 26 -12.45 7.39 -16.68
CA VAL A 26 -12.32 6.37 -15.64
C VAL A 26 -10.94 6.46 -14.98
N MET A 27 -9.87 6.55 -15.75
CA MET A 27 -8.52 6.66 -15.24
C MET A 27 -8.30 7.95 -14.46
N GLU A 28 -8.77 9.08 -14.96
CA GLU A 28 -8.68 10.37 -14.26
C GLU A 28 -9.48 10.36 -12.95
N SER A 29 -10.68 9.79 -12.95
CA SER A 29 -11.50 9.65 -11.74
C SER A 29 -10.81 8.78 -10.69
N SER A 30 -10.19 7.68 -11.11
CA SER A 30 -9.42 6.79 -10.23
C SER A 30 -8.23 7.52 -9.61
N TYR A 31 -7.50 8.28 -10.40
CA TYR A 31 -6.39 9.11 -9.92
C TYR A 31 -6.84 10.15 -8.88
N LEU A 32 -7.89 10.92 -9.20
CA LEU A 32 -8.42 11.93 -8.29
C LEU A 32 -8.92 11.31 -6.98
N THR A 33 -9.56 10.14 -7.07
CA THR A 33 -9.97 9.37 -5.88
C THR A 33 -8.79 8.95 -5.04
N GLN A 34 -7.73 8.42 -5.66
CA GLN A 34 -6.51 8.03 -4.93
C GLN A 34 -5.89 9.23 -4.19
N VAL A 35 -5.73 10.37 -4.86
CA VAL A 35 -5.18 11.59 -4.24
C VAL A 35 -6.05 12.06 -3.07
N HIS A 36 -7.37 12.08 -3.25
CA HIS A 36 -8.30 12.50 -2.22
C HIS A 36 -8.30 11.55 -1.01
N VAL A 37 -8.36 10.25 -1.25
CA VAL A 37 -8.38 9.22 -0.19
C VAL A 37 -7.05 9.23 0.58
N GLN A 38 -5.92 9.38 -0.09
CA GLN A 38 -4.63 9.48 0.57
C GLN A 38 -4.60 10.67 1.53
N ALA A 39 -4.96 11.87 1.07
CA ALA A 39 -5.00 13.06 1.90
C ALA A 39 -6.00 12.94 3.07
N ALA A 40 -7.17 12.34 2.83
CA ALA A 40 -8.18 12.11 3.86
C ALA A 40 -7.70 11.11 4.93
N ASN A 41 -7.02 10.05 4.51
CA ASN A 41 -6.46 9.05 5.43
C ASN A 41 -5.33 9.64 6.29
N GLU A 42 -4.43 10.42 5.69
CA GLU A 42 -3.37 11.12 6.44
C GLU A 42 -3.98 12.06 7.48
N ALA A 43 -4.96 12.87 7.10
CA ALA A 43 -5.66 13.75 8.03
C ALA A 43 -6.39 12.98 9.14
N ALA A 44 -7.02 11.86 8.82
CA ALA A 44 -7.69 10.99 9.80
C ALA A 44 -6.68 10.38 10.78
N LEU A 45 -5.53 9.91 10.31
CA LEU A 45 -4.46 9.38 11.17
C LEU A 45 -3.92 10.45 12.11
N VAL A 46 -3.62 11.65 11.61
CA VAL A 46 -3.17 12.77 12.45
C VAL A 46 -4.20 13.15 13.50
N ASN A 47 -5.46 13.28 13.12
CA ASN A 47 -6.53 13.73 14.03
C ASN A 47 -6.98 12.64 15.02
N THR A 48 -6.90 11.38 14.62
CA THR A 48 -7.35 10.25 15.45
C THR A 48 -6.22 9.72 16.32
N VAL A 49 -5.11 9.38 15.71
CA VAL A 49 -4.00 8.66 16.36
C VAL A 49 -2.95 9.65 16.91
N GLY A 50 -2.73 10.78 16.22
CA GLY A 50 -1.68 11.73 16.59
C GLY A 50 -0.29 11.16 16.36
N GLN A 51 0.11 11.00 15.14
CA GLN A 51 1.35 10.35 14.68
C GLN A 51 2.64 11.03 15.15
N SER A 52 2.78 11.21 16.45
CA SER A 52 3.98 11.81 17.03
C SER A 52 4.27 11.24 18.43
N ASP A 53 5.52 11.30 18.84
CA ASP A 53 5.95 11.01 20.20
C ASP A 53 6.58 12.29 20.80
N PRO A 54 5.95 12.91 21.80
CA PRO A 54 4.67 12.58 22.41
C PRO A 54 3.47 12.80 21.49
N MET A 55 2.37 12.10 21.77
CA MET A 55 1.13 12.24 21.01
C MET A 55 0.60 13.67 21.02
N LEU A 56 0.02 14.11 19.90
CA LEU A 56 -0.64 15.39 19.79
C LEU A 56 -1.83 15.48 20.76
N PRO A 57 -1.93 16.51 21.61
CA PRO A 57 -2.83 16.54 22.75
C PRO A 57 -4.32 16.56 22.40
N ASN A 58 -4.67 17.00 21.19
CA ASN A 58 -6.07 17.16 20.78
C ASN A 58 -6.59 16.00 19.93
N THR A 59 -5.88 14.90 19.87
CA THR A 59 -6.30 13.73 19.09
C THR A 59 -7.28 12.88 19.88
N ILE A 60 -8.08 12.08 19.17
CA ILE A 60 -9.06 11.18 19.78
C ILE A 60 -8.37 10.20 20.73
N PHE A 61 -7.21 9.66 20.35
CA PHE A 61 -6.45 8.73 21.18
C PHE A 61 -5.97 9.41 22.48
N ALA A 62 -5.41 10.63 22.38
CA ALA A 62 -4.96 11.36 23.55
C ALA A 62 -6.11 11.68 24.53
N GLN A 63 -7.27 12.10 24.02
CA GLN A 63 -8.47 12.39 24.81
C GLN A 63 -9.04 11.15 25.52
N ASN A 64 -8.82 9.96 24.96
CA ASN A 64 -9.28 8.69 25.53
C ASN A 64 -8.17 7.92 26.26
N ASN A 65 -7.04 8.54 26.56
CA ASN A 65 -5.89 7.92 27.21
C ASN A 65 -5.35 6.67 26.49
N VAL A 66 -5.52 6.60 25.18
CA VAL A 66 -4.90 5.58 24.35
C VAL A 66 -3.46 6.00 24.07
N ARG A 67 -2.52 5.11 24.29
CA ARG A 67 -1.11 5.37 24.08
C ARG A 67 -0.63 4.77 22.77
N ASN A 68 0.03 5.57 21.94
CA ASN A 68 0.78 5.07 20.79
C ASN A 68 2.10 4.46 21.27
N VAL A 69 2.45 3.33 20.70
CA VAL A 69 3.74 2.69 20.89
C VAL A 69 4.42 2.61 19.54
N PHE A 70 5.53 3.32 19.42
CA PHE A 70 6.40 3.24 18.24
C PHE A 70 7.41 2.13 18.49
N LEU A 71 7.41 1.13 17.64
CA LEU A 71 8.39 0.04 17.72
C LEU A 71 9.75 0.57 17.24
N PRO A 72 10.84 0.19 17.89
CA PRO A 72 12.18 0.45 17.38
C PRO A 72 12.39 -0.20 16.01
N ASP A 73 13.20 0.39 15.16
CA ASP A 73 13.52 -0.14 13.83
C ASP A 73 14.02 -1.59 13.86
N SER A 74 14.74 -1.95 14.92
CA SER A 74 15.22 -3.33 15.13
C SER A 74 14.08 -4.34 15.31
N GLU A 75 12.98 -3.96 15.96
CA GLU A 75 11.82 -4.84 16.13
C GLU A 75 10.99 -4.91 14.85
N ILE A 76 10.88 -3.79 14.11
CA ILE A 76 10.24 -3.77 12.79
C ILE A 76 11.00 -4.69 11.84
N LYS A 77 12.32 -4.56 11.79
CA LYS A 77 13.18 -5.40 10.96
C LYS A 77 13.07 -6.88 11.33
N MET A 78 13.05 -7.20 12.62
CA MET A 78 12.87 -8.59 13.07
C MET A 78 11.50 -9.13 12.62
N ALA A 79 10.44 -8.35 12.70
CA ALA A 79 9.12 -8.77 12.22
C ALA A 79 9.09 -8.97 10.69
N GLU A 80 9.75 -8.12 9.93
CA GLU A 80 9.91 -8.28 8.48
C GLU A 80 10.67 -9.56 8.13
N GLU A 81 11.78 -9.83 8.84
CA GLU A 81 12.57 -11.06 8.66
C GLU A 81 11.75 -12.31 8.97
N MET A 82 10.98 -12.30 10.05
CA MET A 82 10.11 -13.43 10.43
C MET A 82 8.99 -13.72 9.42
N CYS A 83 8.57 -12.72 8.66
CA CYS A 83 7.57 -12.85 7.60
C CYS A 83 8.19 -13.12 6.22
N SER A 84 9.51 -13.13 6.11
CA SER A 84 10.22 -13.25 4.84
C SER A 84 10.16 -14.66 4.24
N PRO A 85 10.39 -14.79 2.94
CA PRO A 85 10.51 -16.09 2.27
C PRO A 85 11.64 -16.97 2.83
N GLU A 86 12.71 -16.35 3.29
CA GLU A 86 13.85 -17.03 3.87
C GLU A 86 13.48 -17.71 5.20
N PHE A 87 12.61 -17.09 5.98
CA PHE A 87 12.15 -17.64 7.26
C PHE A 87 10.92 -18.54 7.12
N GLN A 88 10.05 -18.27 6.15
CA GLN A 88 8.81 -19.01 5.89
C GLN A 88 8.74 -19.59 4.47
N PRO A 89 9.76 -20.36 4.01
CA PRO A 89 9.86 -20.75 2.61
C PRO A 89 8.65 -21.56 2.10
N GLN A 90 8.11 -22.46 2.93
CA GLN A 90 6.98 -23.31 2.53
C GLN A 90 5.69 -22.49 2.29
N LEU A 91 5.46 -21.48 3.11
CA LEU A 91 4.29 -20.62 2.98
C LEU A 91 4.38 -19.78 1.70
N TRP A 92 5.54 -19.21 1.44
CA TRP A 92 5.78 -18.39 0.26
C TRP A 92 5.73 -19.21 -1.02
N GLU A 93 6.33 -20.39 -1.06
CA GLU A 93 6.34 -21.25 -2.27
C GLU A 93 4.91 -21.63 -2.69
N GLN A 94 4.08 -22.04 -1.74
CA GLN A 94 2.68 -22.35 -2.02
C GLN A 94 1.91 -21.18 -2.65
N TRP A 95 2.11 -19.98 -2.14
CA TRP A 95 1.46 -18.79 -2.68
C TRP A 95 2.09 -18.33 -3.99
N ARG A 96 3.40 -18.41 -4.11
CA ARG A 96 4.15 -18.06 -5.30
C ARG A 96 3.67 -18.84 -6.53
N GLU A 97 3.59 -20.15 -6.45
CA GLU A 97 3.07 -20.99 -7.53
C GLU A 97 1.66 -20.56 -7.95
N ARG A 98 0.78 -20.36 -6.99
CA ARG A 98 -0.59 -20.00 -7.23
C ARG A 98 -0.73 -18.62 -7.88
N ILE A 99 -0.03 -17.62 -7.38
CA ILE A 99 -0.10 -16.24 -7.88
C ILE A 99 0.58 -16.14 -9.24
N ASN A 100 1.73 -16.76 -9.43
CA ASN A 100 2.43 -16.78 -10.72
C ASN A 100 1.59 -17.45 -11.80
N GLY A 101 0.82 -18.46 -11.45
CA GLY A 101 -0.14 -19.09 -12.37
C GLY A 101 -1.24 -18.13 -12.85
N TRP A 102 -1.61 -17.15 -12.04
CA TRP A 102 -2.58 -16.12 -12.43
C TRP A 102 -1.92 -14.90 -13.12
N ALA A 103 -0.66 -14.66 -12.85
CA ALA A 103 0.08 -13.49 -13.34
C ALA A 103 0.65 -13.63 -14.77
N GLY A 104 0.31 -14.71 -15.48
CA GLY A 104 0.66 -14.84 -16.89
C GLY A 104 2.17 -14.96 -17.17
N GLY A 105 2.93 -15.52 -16.25
CA GLY A 105 4.37 -15.76 -16.41
C GLY A 105 5.27 -14.72 -15.71
N ILE A 106 4.69 -13.77 -14.98
CA ILE A 106 5.45 -12.88 -14.09
C ILE A 106 5.80 -13.66 -12.81
N ASP A 107 7.04 -13.68 -12.41
CA ASP A 107 7.43 -14.15 -11.08
C ASP A 107 7.17 -13.05 -10.04
N THR A 108 6.01 -13.10 -9.41
CA THR A 108 5.55 -12.07 -8.47
C THR A 108 6.46 -11.88 -7.27
N TYR A 109 7.27 -12.88 -6.91
CA TYR A 109 8.26 -12.73 -5.87
C TYR A 109 9.50 -11.98 -6.36
N GLN A 110 10.08 -12.40 -7.50
CA GLN A 110 11.31 -11.81 -8.03
C GLN A 110 11.08 -10.42 -8.62
N ASP A 111 10.00 -10.29 -9.39
CA ASP A 111 9.77 -9.10 -10.20
C ASP A 111 8.98 -8.01 -9.46
N ILE A 112 8.24 -8.36 -8.42
CA ILE A 112 7.40 -7.41 -7.69
C ILE A 112 7.82 -7.30 -6.23
N TYR A 113 7.73 -8.39 -5.46
CA TYR A 113 7.97 -8.34 -4.03
C TYR A 113 9.37 -7.83 -3.67
N ASN A 114 10.41 -8.36 -4.31
CA ASN A 114 11.77 -7.93 -4.07
C ASN A 114 11.98 -6.45 -4.41
N GLU A 115 11.41 -6.00 -5.52
CA GLU A 115 11.49 -4.60 -5.92
C GLU A 115 10.78 -3.69 -4.92
N VAL A 116 9.56 -4.05 -4.51
CA VAL A 116 8.81 -3.31 -3.49
C VAL A 116 9.60 -3.27 -2.18
N ARG A 117 10.09 -4.40 -1.69
CA ARG A 117 10.88 -4.47 -0.47
C ARG A 117 12.12 -3.59 -0.51
N THR A 118 12.84 -3.61 -1.64
CA THR A 118 14.06 -2.82 -1.81
C THR A 118 13.77 -1.32 -1.85
N ASN A 119 12.66 -0.94 -2.48
CA ASN A 119 12.32 0.47 -2.73
C ASN A 119 11.47 1.11 -1.63
N THR A 120 10.77 0.33 -0.79
CA THR A 120 9.86 0.87 0.23
C THR A 120 10.57 1.84 1.17
N HIS A 121 11.79 1.54 1.58
CA HIS A 121 12.56 2.41 2.49
C HIS A 121 13.16 3.64 1.79
N THR A 122 13.29 3.62 0.46
CA THR A 122 13.87 4.73 -0.31
C THR A 122 12.84 5.68 -0.90
N LEU A 123 11.61 5.21 -1.07
CA LEU A 123 10.53 5.95 -1.75
C LEU A 123 9.47 6.51 -0.79
N ALA A 124 9.58 6.24 0.52
CA ALA A 124 8.56 6.59 1.50
C ALA A 124 8.32 8.10 1.67
N GLU A 125 9.29 8.93 1.32
CA GLU A 125 9.16 10.38 1.40
C GLU A 125 8.91 10.98 0.01
N ASN A 126 7.71 11.48 -0.24
CA ASN A 126 7.34 12.31 -1.39
C ASN A 126 7.02 11.59 -2.72
N VAL A 127 6.44 10.42 -2.69
CA VAL A 127 5.90 9.83 -3.91
C VAL A 127 4.50 10.40 -4.18
N GLU A 128 4.41 11.33 -5.13
CA GLU A 128 3.11 11.78 -5.62
C GLU A 128 2.52 10.74 -6.60
N PRO A 129 1.20 10.48 -6.52
CA PRO A 129 0.51 9.66 -7.52
C PRO A 129 0.73 10.23 -8.92
N ARG A 130 0.96 9.37 -9.91
CA ARG A 130 1.24 9.78 -11.29
C ARG A 130 0.12 9.37 -12.23
N ARG A 131 -0.13 10.19 -13.23
CA ARG A 131 -0.99 9.85 -14.37
C ARG A 131 -0.22 8.99 -15.37
N TRP A 132 0.14 7.77 -14.98
CA TRP A 132 1.01 6.88 -15.77
C TRP A 132 0.43 6.52 -17.14
N TRP A 133 -0.88 6.61 -17.33
CA TRP A 133 -1.57 6.39 -18.61
C TRP A 133 -1.48 7.58 -19.58
N LYS A 134 -0.96 8.72 -19.13
CA LYS A 134 -0.74 9.93 -19.95
C LYS A 134 0.73 10.19 -20.29
N ALA A 135 1.56 9.19 -20.06
CA ALA A 135 3.00 9.30 -20.31
C ALA A 135 3.33 9.05 -21.79
#